data_29d295402bd0af4651a6692c5d85d4e1
#
_entry.id   29d295402bd0af4651a6692c5d85d4e1
#
_cell.length_a   1.000
_cell.length_b   1.000
_cell.length_c   1.000
_cell.angle_alpha   90.00
_cell.angle_beta   90.00
_cell.angle_gamma   90.00
#
_symmetry.space_group_name_H-M   'P 1'
#
loop_
_entity.id
_entity.type
_entity.pdbx_description
1 polymer ?
#
loop_
_entity_poly.entity_id
_entity_poly.type
_entity_poly.pdbx_seq_one_letter_code
_entity_poly.pdbx_strand_id
1 'polypeptide(L)'
;MAGADADFIKFTPAADAEFLHYGSCKSIDMIPMTPDGKPTPALLTKAALESASIPQVIINAGSKISPKLPYFQTDITPGKNIAIEPGLEQSNVMHAIDCSRILGRTLASCTDCLIIGESIPAGTTTALAVLKSLGVDAHVSSSMPKILNH
;
A
#
# COMPACT_ATOMS: atom_id res chain seq x y z
N MET A 1 4.15 11.13 5.73
CA MET A 1 3.40 11.32 4.46
C MET A 1 3.25 12.81 4.24
N ALA A 2 4.01 13.35 3.30
CA ALA A 2 4.00 14.80 3.07
C ALA A 2 2.66 15.22 2.43
N GLY A 3 1.90 16.06 3.13
CA GLY A 3 0.76 16.80 2.56
C GLY A 3 -0.58 16.07 2.43
N ALA A 4 -0.74 14.86 2.95
CA ALA A 4 -2.02 14.17 2.93
C ALA A 4 -2.71 14.21 4.30
N ASP A 5 -4.03 14.32 4.32
CA ASP A 5 -4.80 14.22 5.55
C ASP A 5 -4.65 12.82 6.15
N ALA A 6 -3.89 12.75 7.26
CA ALA A 6 -3.55 11.49 7.91
C ALA A 6 -4.79 10.74 8.44
N ASP A 7 -5.87 11.44 8.73
CA ASP A 7 -7.08 10.84 9.26
C ASP A 7 -7.92 10.16 8.18
N PHE A 8 -7.82 10.60 6.95
CA PHE A 8 -8.54 10.00 5.84
C PHE A 8 -7.74 8.89 5.15
N ILE A 9 -6.48 9.15 4.83
CA ILE A 9 -5.65 8.21 4.06
C ILE A 9 -5.25 6.93 4.80
N LYS A 10 -5.34 6.93 6.14
CA LYS A 10 -5.03 5.73 6.95
C LYS A 10 -5.89 4.51 6.61
N PHE A 11 -7.08 4.74 6.03
CA PHE A 11 -8.01 3.67 5.65
C PHE A 11 -7.72 3.07 4.29
N THR A 12 -6.99 3.77 3.41
CA THR A 12 -6.82 3.36 2.01
C THR A 12 -6.28 1.95 1.84
N PRO A 13 -5.20 1.51 2.51
CA PRO A 13 -4.69 0.15 2.32
C PRO A 13 -5.70 -0.94 2.73
N ALA A 14 -6.39 -0.73 3.84
CA ALA A 14 -7.42 -1.68 4.31
C ALA A 14 -8.60 -1.72 3.35
N ALA A 15 -9.10 -0.57 2.93
CA ALA A 15 -10.21 -0.45 2.00
C ALA A 15 -9.89 -1.05 0.62
N ASP A 16 -8.69 -0.83 0.10
CA ASP A 16 -8.24 -1.42 -1.17
C ASP A 16 -8.17 -2.95 -1.08
N ALA A 17 -7.60 -3.49 0.00
CA ALA A 17 -7.53 -4.93 0.22
C ALA A 17 -8.93 -5.56 0.32
N GLU A 18 -9.84 -4.92 1.04
CA GLU A 18 -11.23 -5.35 1.18
C GLU A 18 -11.96 -5.29 -0.17
N PHE A 19 -11.75 -4.22 -0.93
CA PHE A 19 -12.35 -4.06 -2.25
C PHE A 19 -11.84 -5.12 -3.22
N LEU A 20 -10.55 -5.41 -3.24
CA LEU A 20 -9.98 -6.50 -4.06
C LEU A 20 -10.65 -7.83 -3.75
N HIS A 21 -10.90 -8.13 -2.48
CA HIS A 21 -11.45 -9.41 -2.05
C HIS A 21 -12.98 -9.51 -2.21
N TYR A 22 -13.71 -8.50 -1.70
CA TYR A 22 -15.18 -8.52 -1.64
C TYR A 22 -15.88 -7.76 -2.77
N GLY A 23 -15.17 -6.87 -3.50
CA GLY A 23 -15.80 -5.88 -4.39
C GLY A 23 -16.48 -4.73 -3.64
N SER A 24 -16.30 -4.65 -2.33
CA SER A 24 -16.81 -3.59 -1.45
C SER A 24 -15.88 -3.39 -0.26
N CYS A 25 -15.87 -2.16 0.28
CA CYS A 25 -15.12 -1.86 1.49
C CYS A 25 -15.93 -2.22 2.74
N LYS A 26 -15.24 -2.58 3.82
CA LYS A 26 -15.80 -2.87 5.14
C LYS A 26 -15.30 -1.87 6.20
N SER A 27 -14.18 -1.22 5.94
CA SER A 27 -13.56 -0.24 6.83
C SER A 27 -14.06 1.17 6.59
N ILE A 28 -14.64 1.43 5.42
CA ILE A 28 -15.27 2.70 5.03
C ILE A 28 -16.52 2.42 4.20
N ASP A 29 -17.45 3.37 4.17
CA ASP A 29 -18.76 3.21 3.50
C ASP A 29 -18.71 3.36 1.98
N MET A 30 -17.58 3.75 1.42
CA MET A 30 -17.41 3.97 -0.01
C MET A 30 -16.08 3.42 -0.53
N ILE A 31 -16.00 3.20 -1.84
CA ILE A 31 -14.72 2.89 -2.50
C ILE A 31 -13.82 4.13 -2.44
N PRO A 32 -12.52 3.99 -2.11
CA PRO A 32 -11.59 5.10 -2.13
C PRO A 32 -11.58 5.78 -3.50
N MET A 33 -11.72 7.11 -3.50
CA MET A 33 -11.69 7.92 -4.71
C MET A 33 -10.80 9.15 -4.49
N THR A 34 -10.27 9.65 -5.60
CA THR A 34 -9.60 10.96 -5.61
C THR A 34 -10.61 12.09 -5.45
N PRO A 35 -10.20 13.31 -5.07
CA PRO A 35 -11.10 14.46 -4.98
C PRO A 35 -11.84 14.78 -6.29
N ASP A 36 -11.26 14.44 -7.43
CA ASP A 36 -11.86 14.59 -8.77
C ASP A 36 -12.70 13.38 -9.21
N GLY A 37 -13.02 12.48 -8.28
CA GLY A 37 -13.98 11.38 -8.49
C GLY A 37 -13.41 10.15 -9.20
N LYS A 38 -12.08 10.03 -9.34
CA LYS A 38 -11.48 8.83 -9.91
C LYS A 38 -11.37 7.73 -8.85
N PRO A 39 -11.86 6.52 -9.14
CA PRO A 39 -11.79 5.41 -8.19
C PRO A 39 -10.36 4.94 -7.98
N THR A 40 -10.13 4.23 -6.88
CA THR A 40 -8.85 3.61 -6.57
C THR A 40 -8.36 2.70 -7.71
N PRO A 41 -7.04 2.63 -7.97
CA PRO A 41 -6.44 1.67 -8.88
C PRO A 41 -6.77 0.20 -8.56
N ALA A 42 -7.18 -0.11 -7.33
CA ALA A 42 -7.64 -1.43 -6.93
C ALA A 42 -8.80 -1.94 -7.80
N LEU A 43 -9.59 -1.05 -8.41
CA LEU A 43 -10.64 -1.42 -9.35
C LEU A 43 -10.07 -2.15 -10.59
N LEU A 44 -8.98 -1.61 -11.16
CA LEU A 44 -8.31 -2.24 -12.31
C LEU A 44 -7.64 -3.55 -11.91
N THR A 45 -6.99 -3.56 -10.75
CA THR A 45 -6.34 -4.77 -10.21
C THR A 45 -7.36 -5.87 -10.00
N LYS A 46 -8.51 -5.57 -9.39
CA LYS A 46 -9.61 -6.54 -9.18
C LYS A 46 -10.09 -7.11 -10.51
N ALA A 47 -10.39 -6.25 -11.48
CA ALA A 47 -10.86 -6.68 -12.79
C ALA A 47 -9.84 -7.60 -13.49
N ALA A 48 -8.55 -7.28 -13.40
CA ALA A 48 -7.48 -8.09 -13.98
C ALA A 48 -7.35 -9.47 -13.29
N LEU A 49 -7.38 -9.49 -11.96
CA LEU A 49 -7.30 -10.73 -11.19
C LEU A 49 -8.49 -11.65 -11.48
N GLU A 50 -9.70 -11.11 -11.52
CA GLU A 50 -10.92 -11.87 -11.83
C GLU A 50 -10.89 -12.41 -13.27
N SER A 51 -10.54 -11.56 -14.23
CA SER A 51 -10.47 -11.95 -15.65
C SER A 51 -9.47 -13.08 -15.91
N ALA A 52 -8.35 -13.07 -15.21
CA ALA A 52 -7.30 -14.06 -15.36
C ALA A 52 -7.39 -15.22 -14.34
N SER A 53 -8.40 -15.20 -13.47
CA SER A 53 -8.56 -16.19 -12.37
C SER A 53 -7.31 -16.33 -11.50
N ILE A 54 -6.63 -15.21 -11.21
CA ILE A 54 -5.42 -15.18 -10.40
C ILE A 54 -5.82 -15.09 -8.91
N PRO A 55 -5.42 -16.08 -8.08
CA PRO A 55 -5.66 -16.02 -6.65
C PRO A 55 -4.83 -14.91 -6.01
N GLN A 56 -5.36 -14.32 -4.92
CA GLN A 56 -4.68 -13.25 -4.19
C GLN A 56 -4.46 -13.62 -2.72
N VAL A 57 -3.37 -13.13 -2.19
CA VAL A 57 -3.02 -13.21 -0.77
C VAL A 57 -2.78 -11.80 -0.28
N ILE A 58 -3.45 -11.44 0.82
CA ILE A 58 -3.28 -10.13 1.45
C ILE A 58 -2.24 -10.24 2.57
N ILE A 59 -1.30 -9.31 2.57
CA ILE A 59 -0.25 -9.20 3.57
C ILE A 59 -0.34 -7.82 4.21
N ASN A 60 -0.55 -7.78 5.52
CA ASN A 60 -0.47 -6.54 6.27
C ASN A 60 0.99 -6.26 6.65
N ALA A 61 1.63 -5.39 5.89
CA ALA A 61 3.01 -4.95 6.07
C ALA A 61 3.12 -3.62 6.82
N GLY A 62 2.26 -3.38 7.79
CA GLY A 62 2.27 -2.18 8.64
C GLY A 62 1.21 -1.15 8.28
N SER A 63 0.05 -1.55 7.81
CA SER A 63 -1.08 -0.63 7.66
C SER A 63 -1.60 -0.18 9.02
N LYS A 64 -1.95 1.10 9.15
CA LYS A 64 -2.45 1.69 10.39
C LYS A 64 -3.82 1.13 10.78
N ILE A 65 -4.64 0.82 9.79
CA ILE A 65 -5.94 0.15 9.94
C ILE A 65 -5.83 -1.23 9.31
N SER A 66 -6.12 -2.26 10.08
CA SER A 66 -6.12 -3.63 9.57
C SER A 66 -7.35 -3.88 8.69
N PRO A 67 -7.22 -4.57 7.56
CA PRO A 67 -8.36 -4.91 6.71
C PRO A 67 -9.25 -5.95 7.40
N LYS A 68 -10.55 -5.88 7.14
CA LYS A 68 -11.56 -6.82 7.68
C LYS A 68 -11.74 -8.04 6.78
N LEU A 69 -10.67 -8.78 6.57
CA LEU A 69 -10.62 -10.03 5.80
C LEU A 69 -9.44 -10.88 6.31
N PRO A 70 -9.32 -12.16 5.95
CA PRO A 70 -8.12 -12.95 6.26
C PRO A 70 -6.88 -12.39 5.57
N TYR A 71 -5.79 -12.23 6.31
CA TYR A 71 -4.50 -11.74 5.81
C TYR A 71 -3.34 -12.30 6.62
N PHE A 72 -2.13 -12.27 6.06
CA PHE A 72 -0.91 -12.53 6.80
C PHE A 72 -0.50 -11.28 7.58
N GLN A 73 -0.32 -11.43 8.89
CA GLN A 73 0.17 -10.37 9.77
C GLN A 73 1.70 -10.46 9.86
N THR A 74 2.38 -9.35 9.63
CA THR A 74 3.85 -9.27 9.71
C THR A 74 4.37 -8.60 10.99
N ASP A 75 3.47 -8.03 11.80
CA ASP A 75 3.79 -7.26 13.03
C ASP A 75 4.76 -6.08 12.80
N ILE A 76 4.82 -5.59 11.57
CA ILE A 76 5.53 -4.37 11.23
C ILE A 76 4.69 -3.17 11.64
N THR A 77 5.30 -2.21 12.32
CA THR A 77 4.61 -0.98 12.71
C THR A 77 4.39 -0.05 11.52
N PRO A 78 3.30 0.75 11.51
CA PRO A 78 3.11 1.76 10.49
C PRO A 78 4.28 2.74 10.39
N GLY A 79 4.69 3.05 9.17
CA GLY A 79 5.79 3.98 8.91
C GLY A 79 5.48 5.40 9.40
N LYS A 80 6.49 6.09 9.90
CA LYS A 80 6.45 7.47 10.35
C LYS A 80 6.61 8.45 9.18
N ASN A 81 6.47 9.74 9.46
CA ASN A 81 6.66 10.77 8.45
C ASN A 81 8.16 10.97 8.14
N ILE A 82 8.60 10.51 6.97
CA ILE A 82 9.98 10.59 6.52
C ILE A 82 10.52 12.03 6.32
N ALA A 83 9.65 13.03 6.30
CA ALA A 83 10.08 14.44 6.25
C ALA A 83 10.58 14.95 7.61
N ILE A 84 10.30 14.22 8.70
CA ILE A 84 10.58 14.65 10.08
C ILE A 84 11.54 13.68 10.76
N GLU A 85 11.37 12.38 10.54
CA GLU A 85 12.11 11.33 11.24
C GLU A 85 12.24 10.08 10.35
N PRO A 86 13.12 9.12 10.71
CA PRO A 86 13.19 7.84 10.00
C PRO A 86 11.83 7.15 9.93
N GLY A 87 11.45 6.67 8.76
CA GLY A 87 10.15 6.04 8.53
C GLY A 87 9.93 4.78 9.36
N LEU A 88 10.98 3.99 9.56
CA LEU A 88 10.98 2.78 10.40
C LEU A 88 12.25 2.73 11.23
N GLU A 89 12.16 2.16 12.40
CA GLU A 89 13.31 1.78 13.21
C GLU A 89 14.08 0.63 12.57
N GLN A 90 15.39 0.58 12.74
CA GLN A 90 16.23 -0.47 12.14
C GLN A 90 15.79 -1.89 12.51
N SER A 91 15.36 -2.10 13.75
CA SER A 91 14.81 -3.40 14.19
C SER A 91 13.58 -3.81 13.41
N ASN A 92 12.66 -2.88 13.12
CA ASN A 92 11.48 -3.13 12.29
C ASN A 92 11.87 -3.48 10.85
N VAL A 93 12.89 -2.82 10.29
CA VAL A 93 13.38 -3.14 8.95
C VAL A 93 13.95 -4.55 8.90
N MET A 94 14.77 -4.93 9.88
CA MET A 94 15.34 -6.28 9.96
C MET A 94 14.25 -7.34 10.13
N HIS A 95 13.27 -7.09 11.01
CA HIS A 95 12.11 -7.95 11.17
C HIS A 95 11.30 -8.10 9.86
N ALA A 96 11.06 -7.00 9.15
CA ALA A 96 10.39 -7.03 7.86
C ALA A 96 11.12 -7.89 6.82
N ILE A 97 12.45 -7.80 6.76
CA ILE A 97 13.29 -8.62 5.88
C ILE A 97 13.15 -10.11 6.22
N ASP A 98 13.19 -10.45 7.49
CA ASP A 98 13.10 -11.86 7.92
C ASP A 98 11.71 -12.44 7.67
N CYS A 99 10.64 -11.70 8.00
CA CYS A 99 9.27 -12.09 7.65
C CYS A 99 9.09 -12.27 6.14
N SER A 100 9.62 -11.34 5.35
CA SER A 100 9.53 -11.40 3.88
C SER A 100 10.26 -12.60 3.30
N ARG A 101 11.42 -12.98 3.86
CA ARG A 101 12.16 -14.17 3.45
C ARG A 101 11.39 -15.46 3.71
N ILE A 102 10.76 -15.57 4.90
CA ILE A 102 9.95 -16.74 5.26
C ILE A 102 8.76 -16.84 4.34
N LEU A 103 7.98 -15.76 4.24
CA LEU A 103 6.76 -15.73 3.43
C LEU A 103 7.07 -15.94 1.94
N GLY A 104 8.11 -15.28 1.43
CA GLY A 104 8.53 -15.42 0.03
C GLY A 104 8.92 -16.84 -0.32
N ARG A 105 9.65 -17.54 0.54
CA ARG A 105 9.98 -18.97 0.35
C ARG A 105 8.73 -19.84 0.33
N THR A 106 7.80 -19.58 1.25
CA THR A 106 6.54 -20.33 1.33
C THR A 106 5.71 -20.12 0.06
N LEU A 107 5.53 -18.89 -0.38
CA LEU A 107 4.75 -18.58 -1.58
C LEU A 107 5.44 -19.13 -2.85
N ALA A 108 6.75 -19.02 -2.96
CA ALA A 108 7.51 -19.56 -4.10
C ALA A 108 7.45 -21.09 -4.20
N SER A 109 7.16 -21.79 -3.10
CA SER A 109 6.94 -23.25 -3.17
C SER A 109 5.54 -23.63 -3.68
N CYS A 110 4.62 -22.66 -3.78
CA CYS A 110 3.23 -22.88 -4.19
C CYS A 110 2.95 -22.44 -5.63
N THR A 111 3.85 -21.69 -6.28
CA THR A 111 3.63 -21.14 -7.61
C THR A 111 4.95 -20.89 -8.35
N ASP A 112 4.91 -21.02 -9.67
CA ASP A 112 6.05 -20.72 -10.55
C ASP A 112 6.20 -19.22 -10.84
N CYS A 113 5.14 -18.43 -10.60
CA CYS A 113 5.13 -16.99 -10.82
C CYS A 113 4.43 -16.28 -9.67
N LEU A 114 5.11 -15.32 -9.06
CA LEU A 114 4.58 -14.49 -7.99
C LEU A 114 4.56 -13.03 -8.45
N ILE A 115 3.37 -12.43 -8.46
CA ILE A 115 3.18 -11.01 -8.72
C ILE A 115 3.01 -10.30 -7.38
N ILE A 116 3.84 -9.30 -7.11
CA ILE A 116 3.80 -8.51 -5.89
C ILE A 116 3.27 -7.13 -6.24
N GLY A 117 2.15 -6.76 -5.61
CA GLY A 117 1.58 -5.42 -5.67
C GLY A 117 1.59 -4.77 -4.29
N GLU A 118 1.42 -3.47 -4.24
CA GLU A 118 1.35 -2.72 -2.99
C GLU A 118 0.18 -1.73 -2.99
N SER A 119 -0.36 -1.44 -1.82
CA SER A 119 -1.23 -0.31 -1.58
C SER A 119 -0.69 0.47 -0.38
N ILE A 120 -0.15 1.64 -0.66
CA ILE A 120 0.43 2.55 0.34
C ILE A 120 -0.06 3.98 0.11
N PRO A 121 -0.51 4.68 1.14
CA PRO A 121 -0.86 6.08 1.01
C PRO A 121 0.36 6.90 0.58
N ALA A 122 0.19 7.75 -0.43
CA ALA A 122 1.27 8.57 -0.99
C ALA A 122 2.48 7.75 -1.51
N GLY A 123 2.22 6.56 -2.09
CA GLY A 123 3.25 5.68 -2.65
C GLY A 123 4.13 6.36 -3.70
N THR A 124 3.57 7.28 -4.49
CA THR A 124 4.34 8.09 -5.44
C THR A 124 5.43 8.94 -4.78
N THR A 125 5.21 9.43 -3.55
CA THR A 125 6.23 10.15 -2.76
C THR A 125 7.36 9.21 -2.36
N THR A 126 7.03 7.99 -1.93
CA THR A 126 8.02 6.97 -1.60
C THR A 126 8.83 6.58 -2.83
N ALA A 127 8.18 6.35 -3.97
CA ALA A 127 8.83 6.06 -5.24
C ALA A 127 9.79 7.19 -5.66
N LEU A 128 9.36 8.44 -5.52
CA LEU A 128 10.22 9.60 -5.80
C LEU A 128 11.46 9.62 -4.91
N ALA A 129 11.30 9.36 -3.62
CA ALA A 129 12.42 9.31 -2.67
C ALA A 129 13.45 8.24 -3.07
N VAL A 130 13.00 7.05 -3.47
CA VAL A 130 13.88 5.97 -3.96
C VAL A 130 14.59 6.39 -5.25
N LEU A 131 13.88 6.93 -6.24
CA LEU A 131 14.47 7.37 -7.50
C LEU A 131 15.52 8.46 -7.28
N LYS A 132 15.23 9.46 -6.46
CA LYS A 132 16.19 10.51 -6.11
C LYS A 132 17.42 9.97 -5.38
N SER A 133 17.24 9.00 -4.47
CA SER A 133 18.35 8.33 -3.77
C SER A 133 19.26 7.54 -4.72
N LEU A 134 18.70 7.04 -5.81
CA LEU A 134 19.44 6.38 -6.89
C LEU A 134 20.05 7.36 -7.91
N GLY A 135 19.93 8.67 -7.70
CA GLY A 135 20.45 9.70 -8.60
C GLY A 135 19.60 9.92 -9.86
N VAL A 136 18.39 9.36 -9.92
CA VAL A 136 17.49 9.54 -11.08
C VAL A 136 16.77 10.88 -10.95
N ASP A 137 16.86 11.70 -12.01
CA ASP A 137 16.05 12.92 -12.10
C ASP A 137 14.62 12.57 -12.52
N ALA A 138 13.74 12.44 -11.52
CA ALA A 138 12.37 12.04 -11.68
C ALA A 138 11.41 13.03 -11.03
N HIS A 139 10.21 13.09 -11.60
CA HIS A 139 9.07 13.79 -11.05
C HIS A 139 7.90 12.82 -10.91
N VAL A 140 7.08 12.99 -9.89
CA VAL A 140 5.86 12.21 -9.70
C VAL A 140 4.65 13.14 -9.55
N SER A 141 3.52 12.70 -10.06
CA SER A 141 2.23 13.35 -9.79
C SER A 141 1.66 12.83 -8.48
N SER A 142 0.85 13.65 -7.81
CA SER A 142 0.07 13.24 -6.66
C SER A 142 -1.41 13.36 -6.98
N SER A 143 -2.21 12.40 -6.55
CA SER A 143 -3.66 12.47 -6.61
C SER A 143 -4.25 13.48 -5.61
N MET A 144 -3.43 13.96 -4.67
CA MET A 144 -3.85 15.00 -3.71
C MET A 144 -3.61 16.38 -4.32
N PRO A 145 -4.57 17.31 -4.20
CA PRO A 145 -4.36 18.68 -4.63
C PRO A 145 -3.19 19.29 -3.87
N LYS A 146 -2.35 20.08 -4.58
CA LYS A 146 -1.36 20.92 -3.92
C LYS A 146 -2.12 21.91 -3.03
N ILE A 147 -1.89 21.86 -1.74
CA ILE A 147 -2.28 22.97 -0.86
C ILE A 147 -1.35 24.12 -1.24
N LEU A 148 -1.85 25.04 -2.06
CA LEU A 148 -1.18 26.32 -2.31
C LEU A 148 -1.35 27.11 -0.99
N ASN A 149 -0.33 27.08 -0.15
CA ASN A 149 -0.23 28.04 0.93
C ASN A 149 -0.05 29.42 0.28
N HIS A 150 -1.08 30.26 0.34
CA HIS A 150 -1.03 31.68 0.04
C HIS A 150 -0.40 32.42 1.22
#